data_0da06b9ca3443504641e39992c569ba7
#
_entry.id   0da06b9ca3443504641e39992c569ba7
#
_cell.length_a   1.000
_cell.length_b   1.000
_cell.length_c   1.000
_cell.angle_alpha   90.00
_cell.angle_beta   90.00
_cell.angle_gamma   90.00
#
_symmetry.space_group_name_H-M   'P 1'
#
loop_
_entity.id
_entity.type
_entity.pdbx_description
1 polymer ?
#
loop_
_entity_poly.entity_id
_entity_poly.type
_entity_poly.pdbx_seq_one_letter_code
_entity_poly.pdbx_strand_id
1 'polypeptide(L)'
;YSDMAIGMGQMVGFHYLENFNYPYSSVSVQDFWRRWHISLSSFFRDYVYIPLGGSRGGDLLTVRNMFIVWALTGIWHGASWNYILWGLYFFVFLVLERFVLKKVLERLPRAVGWIYAMLVVYFGWVLFKFENMAELGNVLSGMFWLWSYGWKSFHTLYIVK
;
A
#
# COMPACT_ATOMS: atom_id res chain seq x y z
N TYR A 1 -13.54 7.06 -9.70
CA TYR A 1 -14.04 5.75 -10.13
C TYR A 1 -14.99 5.14 -9.08
N SER A 2 -14.60 5.08 -7.80
CA SER A 2 -15.43 4.54 -6.71
C SER A 2 -16.78 5.25 -6.60
N ASP A 3 -16.78 6.58 -6.62
CA ASP A 3 -18.00 7.39 -6.52
C ASP A 3 -18.94 7.14 -7.72
N MET A 4 -18.38 6.92 -8.90
CA MET A 4 -19.16 6.54 -10.08
C MET A 4 -19.83 5.17 -9.87
N ALA A 5 -19.09 4.18 -9.35
CA ALA A 5 -19.64 2.85 -9.07
C ALA A 5 -20.74 2.91 -8.01
N ILE A 6 -20.56 3.71 -6.95
CA ILE A 6 -21.58 3.94 -5.91
C ILE A 6 -22.82 4.60 -6.52
N GLY A 7 -22.64 5.67 -7.32
CA GLY A 7 -23.76 6.35 -7.99
C GLY A 7 -24.52 5.43 -8.95
N MET A 8 -23.83 4.61 -9.73
CA MET A 8 -24.48 3.62 -10.61
C MET A 8 -25.25 2.56 -9.80
N GLY A 9 -24.70 2.10 -8.67
CA GLY A 9 -25.39 1.19 -7.76
C GLY A 9 -26.69 1.79 -7.22
N GLN A 10 -26.62 3.05 -6.79
CA GLN A 10 -27.80 3.78 -6.28
C GLN A 10 -28.91 3.92 -7.34
N MET A 11 -28.55 4.11 -8.61
CA MET A 11 -29.52 4.19 -9.72
C MET A 11 -30.34 2.90 -9.90
N VAL A 12 -29.78 1.74 -9.51
CA VAL A 12 -30.45 0.43 -9.60
C VAL A 12 -30.91 -0.11 -8.22
N GLY A 13 -30.85 0.74 -7.17
CA GLY A 13 -31.37 0.41 -5.84
C GLY A 13 -30.37 -0.27 -4.91
N PHE A 14 -29.07 -0.35 -5.27
CA PHE A 14 -28.03 -0.89 -4.39
C PHE A 14 -27.29 0.22 -3.64
N HIS A 15 -27.07 0.01 -2.35
CA HIS A 15 -26.28 0.89 -1.49
C HIS A 15 -24.91 0.25 -1.20
N TYR A 16 -23.86 0.70 -1.89
CA TYR A 16 -22.49 0.27 -1.64
C TYR A 16 -21.86 1.11 -0.54
N LEU A 17 -21.01 0.46 0.27
CA LEU A 17 -20.20 1.13 1.28
C LEU A 17 -19.05 1.89 0.63
N GLU A 18 -18.68 3.03 1.23
CA GLU A 18 -17.47 3.76 0.87
C GLU A 18 -16.23 2.89 1.06
N ASN A 19 -15.43 2.73 -0.01
CA ASN A 19 -14.18 1.99 0.03
C ASN A 19 -12.94 2.88 -0.01
N PHE A 20 -13.10 4.14 -0.42
CA PHE A 20 -12.01 5.11 -0.58
C PHE A 20 -12.43 6.45 0.00
N ASN A 21 -11.64 6.96 0.97
CA ASN A 21 -11.89 8.24 1.62
C ASN A 21 -10.67 9.15 1.47
N TYR A 22 -10.49 9.75 0.29
CA TYR A 22 -9.37 10.63 -0.06
C TYR A 22 -8.00 10.08 0.39
N PRO A 23 -7.61 8.85 -0.01
CA PRO A 23 -6.42 8.18 0.52
C PRO A 23 -5.12 8.94 0.21
N TYR A 24 -5.03 9.62 -0.90
CA TYR A 24 -3.85 10.42 -1.29
C TYR A 24 -3.69 11.74 -0.51
N SER A 25 -4.59 12.06 0.42
CA SER A 25 -4.43 13.15 1.38
C SER A 25 -3.78 12.72 2.70
N SER A 26 -3.42 11.45 2.83
CA SER A 26 -2.89 10.83 4.06
C SER A 26 -1.50 11.34 4.40
N VAL A 27 -1.21 11.43 5.68
CA VAL A 27 0.08 11.92 6.21
C VAL A 27 0.94 10.81 6.82
N SER A 28 0.45 9.56 6.77
CA SER A 28 1.17 8.35 7.17
C SER A 28 0.69 7.15 6.34
N VAL A 29 1.46 6.08 6.31
CA VAL A 29 1.07 4.84 5.63
C VAL A 29 -0.12 4.19 6.34
N GLN A 30 -0.16 4.29 7.68
CA GLN A 30 -1.31 3.82 8.45
C GLN A 30 -2.59 4.59 8.11
N ASP A 31 -2.52 5.92 7.98
CA ASP A 31 -3.68 6.75 7.58
C ASP A 31 -4.11 6.42 6.15
N PHE A 32 -3.15 6.17 5.24
CA PHE A 32 -3.45 5.75 3.88
C PHE A 32 -4.29 4.47 3.85
N TRP A 33 -3.88 3.41 4.55
CA TRP A 33 -4.58 2.13 4.56
C TRP A 33 -5.92 2.16 5.31
N ARG A 34 -6.16 3.12 6.19
CA ARG A 34 -7.49 3.38 6.78
C ARG A 34 -8.47 3.98 5.78
N ARG A 35 -7.97 4.59 4.72
CA ARG A 35 -8.75 5.30 3.69
C ARG A 35 -8.80 4.56 2.37
N TRP A 36 -7.93 3.57 2.17
CA TRP A 36 -7.82 2.75 0.97
C TRP A 36 -8.42 1.38 1.19
N HIS A 37 -9.33 0.96 0.28
CA HIS A 37 -9.98 -0.35 0.26
C HIS A 37 -10.54 -0.75 1.64
N ILE A 38 -11.42 0.11 2.19
CA ILE A 38 -11.89 0.06 3.57
C ILE A 38 -12.56 -1.27 3.89
N SER A 39 -13.36 -1.83 2.96
CA SER A 39 -14.06 -3.11 3.18
C SER A 39 -13.08 -4.28 3.33
N LEU A 40 -12.02 -4.34 2.49
CA LEU A 40 -11.00 -5.37 2.59
C LEU A 40 -10.21 -5.24 3.91
N SER A 41 -9.82 -4.02 4.26
CA SER A 41 -9.12 -3.74 5.51
C SER A 41 -9.95 -4.11 6.72
N SER A 42 -11.26 -3.83 6.70
CA SER A 42 -12.20 -4.21 7.75
C SER A 42 -12.36 -5.73 7.83
N PHE A 43 -12.48 -6.41 6.68
CA PHE A 43 -12.54 -7.88 6.64
C PHE A 43 -11.32 -8.51 7.30
N PHE A 44 -10.10 -8.16 6.89
CA PHE A 44 -8.89 -8.72 7.50
C PHE A 44 -8.74 -8.35 8.97
N ARG A 45 -9.16 -7.15 9.37
CA ARG A 45 -9.18 -6.75 10.77
C ARG A 45 -10.11 -7.64 11.59
N ASP A 46 -11.35 -7.81 11.14
CA ASP A 46 -12.40 -8.42 11.94
C ASP A 46 -12.32 -9.96 11.94
N TYR A 47 -11.90 -10.55 10.81
CA TYR A 47 -11.85 -12.01 10.66
C TYR A 47 -10.46 -12.63 10.83
N VAL A 48 -9.38 -11.85 10.80
CA VAL A 48 -8.02 -12.35 10.97
C VAL A 48 -7.32 -11.70 12.16
N TYR A 49 -7.17 -10.37 12.14
CA TYR A 49 -6.37 -9.67 13.14
C TYR A 49 -6.95 -9.77 14.55
N ILE A 50 -8.24 -9.51 14.72
CA ILE A 50 -8.92 -9.56 16.02
C ILE A 50 -8.98 -10.98 16.57
N PRO A 51 -9.38 -12.04 15.81
CA PRO A 51 -9.36 -13.42 16.27
C PRO A 51 -7.96 -13.92 16.67
N LEU A 52 -6.89 -13.46 16.03
CA LEU A 52 -5.51 -13.77 16.42
C LEU A 52 -5.04 -13.07 17.71
N GLY A 53 -5.95 -12.30 18.38
CA GLY A 53 -5.65 -11.55 19.59
C GLY A 53 -5.41 -10.06 19.39
N GLY A 54 -5.36 -9.58 18.13
CA GLY A 54 -5.17 -8.17 17.81
C GLY A 54 -3.85 -7.62 18.39
N SER A 55 -3.95 -6.51 19.13
CA SER A 55 -2.81 -5.86 19.82
C SER A 55 -2.75 -6.17 21.32
N ARG A 56 -3.55 -7.10 21.83
CA ARG A 56 -3.71 -7.33 23.30
C ARG A 56 -2.60 -8.17 23.91
N GLY A 57 -1.89 -8.96 23.11
CA GLY A 57 -0.89 -9.92 23.57
C GLY A 57 0.55 -9.40 23.59
N GLY A 58 0.77 -8.08 23.54
CA GLY A 58 2.09 -7.45 23.49
C GLY A 58 2.61 -7.23 22.07
N ASP A 59 3.80 -6.63 21.99
CA ASP A 59 4.35 -6.13 20.72
C ASP A 59 4.69 -7.24 19.74
N LEU A 60 5.28 -8.34 20.22
CA LEU A 60 5.68 -9.48 19.37
C LEU A 60 4.45 -10.14 18.72
N LEU A 61 3.39 -10.36 19.50
CA LEU A 61 2.13 -10.91 18.97
C LEU A 61 1.46 -9.94 18.01
N THR A 62 1.54 -8.65 18.27
CA THR A 62 1.03 -7.61 17.37
C THR A 62 1.75 -7.65 16.03
N VAL A 63 3.10 -7.71 16.04
CA VAL A 63 3.91 -7.80 14.81
C VAL A 63 3.59 -9.08 14.04
N ARG A 64 3.50 -10.23 14.72
CA ARG A 64 3.09 -11.50 14.10
C ARG A 64 1.71 -11.38 13.42
N ASN A 65 0.73 -10.82 14.11
CA ASN A 65 -0.63 -10.69 13.60
C ASN A 65 -0.68 -9.73 12.39
N MET A 66 0.09 -8.64 12.42
CA MET A 66 0.25 -7.73 11.28
C MET A 66 0.93 -8.45 10.10
N PHE A 67 1.96 -9.26 10.35
CA PHE A 67 2.63 -10.05 9.31
C PHE A 67 1.65 -10.99 8.61
N ILE A 68 0.85 -11.75 9.40
CA ILE A 68 -0.14 -12.69 8.84
C ILE A 68 -1.16 -11.95 7.97
N VAL A 69 -1.69 -10.82 8.43
CA VAL A 69 -2.65 -10.01 7.65
C VAL A 69 -2.04 -9.56 6.34
N TRP A 70 -0.83 -9.00 6.35
CA TRP A 70 -0.20 -8.45 5.15
C TRP A 70 0.28 -9.54 4.18
N ALA A 71 0.74 -10.68 4.69
CA ALA A 71 1.05 -11.84 3.86
C ALA A 71 -0.21 -12.38 3.16
N LEU A 72 -1.32 -12.51 3.89
CA LEU A 72 -2.61 -12.93 3.31
C LEU A 72 -3.14 -11.90 2.31
N THR A 73 -2.98 -10.61 2.58
CA THR A 73 -3.37 -9.54 1.65
C THR A 73 -2.59 -9.64 0.34
N GLY A 74 -1.28 -9.90 0.42
CA GLY A 74 -0.44 -10.14 -0.77
C GLY A 74 -0.90 -11.36 -1.57
N ILE A 75 -1.11 -12.50 -0.90
CA ILE A 75 -1.58 -13.75 -1.54
C ILE A 75 -2.97 -13.56 -2.17
N TRP A 76 -3.85 -12.79 -1.52
CA TRP A 76 -5.19 -12.49 -2.03
C TRP A 76 -5.15 -11.74 -3.37
N HIS A 77 -4.16 -10.87 -3.58
CA HIS A 77 -3.98 -10.15 -4.85
C HIS A 77 -3.52 -11.04 -6.00
N GLY A 78 -2.86 -12.17 -5.72
CA GLY A 78 -2.44 -13.13 -6.74
C GLY A 78 -1.25 -13.98 -6.32
N ALA A 79 -0.95 -15.01 -7.13
CA ALA A 79 0.11 -15.98 -6.87
C ALA A 79 1.50 -15.55 -7.40
N SER A 80 1.71 -14.26 -7.68
CA SER A 80 2.98 -13.75 -8.16
C SER A 80 3.82 -13.13 -7.02
N TRP A 81 5.14 -13.20 -7.15
CA TRP A 81 6.09 -12.71 -6.14
C TRP A 81 5.98 -11.22 -5.86
N ASN A 82 5.61 -10.41 -6.85
CA ASN A 82 5.41 -8.97 -6.68
C ASN A 82 4.34 -8.67 -5.63
N TYR A 83 3.23 -9.40 -5.58
CA TYR A 83 2.16 -9.18 -4.59
C TYR A 83 2.59 -9.59 -3.18
N ILE A 84 3.37 -10.67 -3.05
CA ILE A 84 3.92 -11.07 -1.76
C ILE A 84 4.92 -10.02 -1.25
N LEU A 85 5.83 -9.57 -2.12
CA LEU A 85 6.80 -8.53 -1.79
C LEU A 85 6.11 -7.19 -1.46
N TRP A 86 5.03 -6.85 -2.17
CA TRP A 86 4.21 -5.67 -1.91
C TRP A 86 3.55 -5.74 -0.52
N GLY A 87 2.97 -6.88 -0.16
CA GLY A 87 2.40 -7.07 1.17
C GLY A 87 3.45 -6.94 2.27
N LEU A 88 4.62 -7.58 2.10
CA LEU A 88 5.74 -7.49 3.03
C LEU A 88 6.30 -6.07 3.13
N TYR A 89 6.37 -5.35 2.02
CA TYR A 89 6.78 -3.94 1.98
C TYR A 89 5.90 -3.08 2.89
N PHE A 90 4.59 -3.13 2.73
CA PHE A 90 3.69 -2.35 3.61
C PHE A 90 3.68 -2.85 5.04
N PHE A 91 3.82 -4.14 5.28
CA PHE A 91 4.01 -4.68 6.63
C PHE A 91 5.20 -4.01 7.33
N VAL A 92 6.36 -3.94 6.67
CA VAL A 92 7.57 -3.33 7.24
C VAL A 92 7.33 -1.85 7.58
N PHE A 93 6.76 -1.07 6.66
CA PHE A 93 6.49 0.35 6.91
C PHE A 93 5.48 0.57 8.04
N LEU A 94 4.45 -0.25 8.15
CA LEU A 94 3.46 -0.15 9.23
C LEU A 94 4.06 -0.53 10.59
N VAL A 95 4.93 -1.52 10.65
CA VAL A 95 5.69 -1.85 11.88
C VAL A 95 6.62 -0.71 12.25
N LEU A 96 7.37 -0.15 11.29
CA LEU A 96 8.24 1.01 11.52
C LEU A 96 7.43 2.23 11.99
N GLU A 97 6.31 2.54 11.37
CA GLU A 97 5.44 3.64 11.82
C GLU A 97 4.97 3.42 13.26
N ARG A 98 4.52 2.21 13.57
CA ARG A 98 3.96 1.91 14.88
C ARG A 98 4.98 2.01 16.02
N PHE A 99 6.17 1.45 15.82
CA PHE A 99 7.14 1.28 16.90
C PHE A 99 8.27 2.30 16.90
N VAL A 100 8.60 2.87 15.76
CA VAL A 100 9.76 3.76 15.60
C VAL A 100 9.35 5.18 15.21
N LEU A 101 8.60 5.32 14.13
CA LEU A 101 8.35 6.61 13.50
C LEU A 101 7.18 7.39 14.11
N LYS A 102 6.31 6.77 14.91
CA LYS A 102 5.09 7.40 15.44
C LYS A 102 5.37 8.76 16.06
N LYS A 103 6.29 8.82 17.03
CA LYS A 103 6.62 10.07 17.74
C LYS A 103 7.24 11.13 16.83
N VAL A 104 7.94 10.70 15.79
CA VAL A 104 8.57 11.60 14.80
C VAL A 104 7.49 12.16 13.88
N LEU A 105 6.63 11.32 13.32
CA LEU A 105 5.56 11.74 12.42
C LEU A 105 4.55 12.68 13.10
N GLU A 106 4.26 12.47 14.39
CA GLU A 106 3.37 13.35 15.16
C GLU A 106 3.95 14.76 15.37
N ARG A 107 5.27 14.93 15.27
CA ARG A 107 5.97 16.22 15.44
C ARG A 107 6.26 16.93 14.12
N LEU A 108 6.20 16.21 13.00
CA LEU A 108 6.52 16.77 11.71
C LEU A 108 5.37 17.62 11.15
N PRO A 109 5.68 18.66 10.36
CA PRO A 109 4.68 19.39 9.60
C PRO A 109 3.89 18.45 8.70
N ARG A 110 2.59 18.69 8.55
CA ARG A 110 1.68 17.86 7.74
C ARG A 110 2.21 17.59 6.32
N ALA A 111 2.83 18.60 5.70
CA ALA A 111 3.40 18.46 4.36
C ALA A 111 4.51 17.40 4.29
N VAL A 112 5.37 17.32 5.32
CA VAL A 112 6.46 16.33 5.38
C VAL A 112 5.90 14.92 5.56
N GLY A 113 4.91 14.75 6.45
CA GLY A 113 4.21 13.47 6.61
C GLY A 113 3.51 13.03 5.32
N TRP A 114 2.89 13.96 4.61
CA TRP A 114 2.28 13.69 3.31
C TRP A 114 3.30 13.24 2.26
N ILE A 115 4.43 13.94 2.11
CA ILE A 115 5.50 13.57 1.19
C ILE A 115 6.02 12.16 1.51
N TYR A 116 6.29 11.88 2.78
CA TYR A 116 6.71 10.55 3.23
C TYR A 116 5.70 9.47 2.83
N ALA A 117 4.42 9.66 3.20
CA ALA A 117 3.37 8.70 2.90
C ALA A 117 3.22 8.47 1.39
N MET A 118 3.25 9.54 0.58
CA MET A 118 3.11 9.45 -0.88
C MET A 118 4.31 8.75 -1.52
N LEU A 119 5.53 9.00 -1.05
CA LEU A 119 6.71 8.27 -1.55
C LEU A 119 6.62 6.78 -1.25
N VAL A 120 6.26 6.41 -0.02
CA VAL A 120 6.08 4.99 0.34
C VAL A 120 4.98 4.34 -0.51
N VAL A 121 3.84 5.00 -0.66
CA VAL A 121 2.73 4.48 -1.50
C VAL A 121 3.14 4.37 -2.96
N TYR A 122 3.84 5.35 -3.51
CA TYR A 122 4.31 5.34 -4.89
C TYR A 122 5.23 4.14 -5.18
N PHE A 123 6.23 3.87 -4.34
CA PHE A 123 7.07 2.69 -4.49
C PHE A 123 6.30 1.38 -4.26
N GLY A 124 5.31 1.39 -3.38
CA GLY A 124 4.37 0.28 -3.24
C GLY A 124 3.61 -0.01 -4.54
N TRP A 125 3.16 1.01 -5.27
CA TRP A 125 2.50 0.82 -6.58
C TRP A 125 3.46 0.35 -7.66
N VAL A 126 4.72 0.77 -7.63
CA VAL A 126 5.76 0.23 -8.54
C VAL A 126 5.94 -1.27 -8.30
N LEU A 127 6.08 -1.72 -7.05
CA LEU A 127 6.15 -3.15 -6.71
C LEU A 127 4.92 -3.92 -7.19
N PHE A 128 3.74 -3.35 -7.01
CA PHE A 128 2.48 -4.00 -7.39
C PHE A 128 2.32 -4.17 -8.91
N LYS A 129 2.78 -3.18 -9.69
CA LYS A 129 2.55 -3.12 -11.13
C LYS A 129 3.32 -4.17 -11.92
N PHE A 130 4.57 -4.47 -11.53
CA PHE A 130 5.48 -5.29 -12.33
C PHE A 130 5.54 -6.72 -11.77
N GLU A 131 4.91 -7.67 -12.48
CA GLU A 131 4.96 -9.10 -12.14
C GLU A 131 6.31 -9.73 -12.46
N ASN A 132 6.99 -9.24 -13.50
CA ASN A 132 8.32 -9.70 -13.88
C ASN A 132 9.39 -9.01 -13.01
N MET A 133 10.09 -9.80 -12.20
CA MET A 133 11.13 -9.28 -11.30
C MET A 133 12.30 -8.62 -12.05
N ALA A 134 12.62 -9.06 -13.27
CA ALA A 134 13.67 -8.43 -14.08
C ALA A 134 13.23 -7.03 -14.58
N GLU A 135 11.97 -6.90 -15.01
CA GLU A 135 11.40 -5.59 -15.38
C GLU A 135 11.33 -4.65 -14.17
N LEU A 136 10.88 -5.15 -13.02
CA LEU A 136 10.89 -4.39 -11.77
C LEU A 136 12.29 -3.90 -11.42
N GLY A 137 13.31 -4.76 -11.51
CA GLY A 137 14.70 -4.40 -11.27
C GLY A 137 15.20 -3.31 -12.24
N ASN A 138 14.85 -3.41 -13.52
CA ASN A 138 15.21 -2.41 -14.52
C ASN A 138 14.52 -1.06 -14.25
N VAL A 139 13.25 -1.07 -13.87
CA VAL A 139 12.51 0.16 -13.54
C VAL A 139 13.07 0.81 -12.29
N LEU A 140 13.31 0.05 -11.22
CA LEU A 140 13.88 0.58 -9.97
C LEU A 140 15.30 1.13 -10.22
N SER A 141 16.16 0.40 -10.93
CA SER A 141 17.49 0.90 -11.27
C SER A 141 17.43 2.15 -12.15
N GLY A 142 16.50 2.21 -13.11
CA GLY A 142 16.27 3.41 -13.92
C GLY A 142 15.80 4.61 -13.10
N MET A 143 14.98 4.41 -12.07
CA MET A 143 14.50 5.48 -11.17
C MET A 143 15.62 6.07 -10.33
N PHE A 144 16.58 5.24 -9.84
CA PHE A 144 17.68 5.68 -9.01
C PHE A 144 18.94 6.06 -9.80
N TRP A 145 19.09 5.56 -11.04
CA TRP A 145 20.24 5.76 -11.91
C TRP A 145 19.99 6.81 -13.01
N LEU A 146 19.11 7.75 -12.73
CA LEU A 146 18.64 8.80 -13.65
C LEU A 146 19.78 9.64 -14.32
N TRP A 147 21.03 9.49 -13.90
CA TRP A 147 22.13 10.33 -14.38
C TRP A 147 23.05 9.67 -15.42
N SER A 148 23.07 8.36 -15.59
CA SER A 148 24.02 7.68 -16.48
C SER A 148 23.46 7.16 -17.80
N TYR A 149 22.15 6.97 -17.91
CA TYR A 149 21.48 6.61 -19.16
C TYR A 149 20.61 7.75 -19.63
N GLY A 150 21.11 8.48 -20.65
CA GLY A 150 20.43 9.62 -21.20
C GLY A 150 19.00 9.30 -21.62
N TRP A 151 18.17 10.33 -21.58
CA TRP A 151 16.77 10.45 -21.97
C TRP A 151 16.29 9.58 -23.18
N LYS A 152 17.20 9.04 -23.97
CA LYS A 152 16.93 8.19 -25.14
C LYS A 152 16.38 6.79 -24.80
N SER A 153 16.63 6.25 -23.62
CA SER A 153 16.12 4.92 -23.22
C SER A 153 14.65 4.91 -22.85
N PHE A 154 14.10 6.00 -22.35
CA PHE A 154 12.69 6.07 -21.99
C PHE A 154 11.76 6.03 -23.20
N HIS A 155 12.16 6.62 -24.33
CA HIS A 155 11.35 6.64 -25.55
C HIS A 155 11.25 5.27 -26.23
N THR A 156 12.29 4.44 -26.11
CA THR A 156 12.34 3.13 -26.80
C THR A 156 11.52 2.06 -26.10
N LEU A 157 11.30 2.17 -24.77
CA LEU A 157 10.54 1.18 -23.99
C LEU A 157 9.03 1.33 -24.10
N TYR A 158 8.51 2.47 -24.55
CA TYR A 158 7.06 2.74 -24.61
C TYR A 158 6.48 2.88 -26.03
N ILE A 159 7.31 2.84 -27.07
CA ILE A 159 6.86 3.03 -28.49
C ILE A 159 6.81 1.73 -29.29
N VAL A 160 7.36 0.64 -28.77
CA VAL A 160 7.32 -0.67 -29.48
C VAL A 160 6.46 -1.66 -28.66
N LYS A 161 5.15 -1.46 -28.72
CA LYS A 161 4.11 -2.51 -28.79
C LYS A 161 2.75 -1.88 -29.05
#